data_449912de301e297624a79aff617445be
#
_entry.id   449912de301e297624a79aff617445be
#
_cell.length_a   1.000
_cell.length_b   1.000
_cell.length_c   1.000
_cell.angle_alpha   90.00
_cell.angle_beta   90.00
_cell.angle_gamma   90.00
#
_symmetry.space_group_name_H-M   'P 1'
#
loop_
_entity.id
_entity.type
_entity.pdbx_description
1 polymer ?
#
loop_
_entity_poly.entity_id
_entity_poly.type
_entity_poly.pdbx_seq_one_letter_code
_entity_poly.pdbx_strand_id
1 'polypeptide(L)'
;VELWFKLHGKSLTAGEHVYDKLILMVEALGNPLATDLTSKMFAHYRDKRLTGEIYFSEKWKKGASPVTINLEQSYLSSVFSELSRLGEWSYPNPLENMRKFTIAEKEMAWLTHEQIVELLADCKRQDPILALVVKICLSTGARWREAVNLTRSQVTKYRITFVRTKGKKNRSIPISKELYEEIMALDGFNFFTDCYFQFLSVMEKTSIVLPRGQLTHVLRHTFAAHFMMSGGNILALQKILGHHDIKMTMRYAHLAPDHLETALRFNPLATLPSGDKVAAAVGITP
;
A
#
# COMPACT_ATOMS: atom_id res chain seq x y z
N VAL A 1 0.70 26.83 -10.88
CA VAL A 1 0.24 25.97 -9.78
C VAL A 1 -1.20 26.31 -9.39
N GLU A 2 -1.51 27.58 -9.16
CA GLU A 2 -2.87 28.03 -8.77
C GLU A 2 -3.94 27.61 -9.76
N LEU A 3 -3.70 27.82 -11.07
CA LEU A 3 -4.62 27.41 -12.13
C LEU A 3 -4.89 25.90 -12.11
N TRP A 4 -3.82 25.09 -11.99
CA TRP A 4 -3.94 23.65 -11.83
C TRP A 4 -4.78 23.27 -10.61
N PHE A 5 -4.53 23.92 -9.46
CA PHE A 5 -5.29 23.64 -8.25
C PHE A 5 -6.77 23.97 -8.41
N LYS A 6 -7.07 25.14 -9.02
CA LYS A 6 -8.44 25.56 -9.30
C LYS A 6 -9.19 24.60 -10.21
N LEU A 7 -8.56 24.15 -11.30
CA LEU A 7 -9.22 23.36 -12.35
C LEU A 7 -9.21 21.85 -12.05
N HIS A 8 -8.21 21.35 -11.32
CA HIS A 8 -8.03 19.92 -11.10
C HIS A 8 -7.71 19.57 -9.64
N GLY A 9 -6.76 20.25 -9.00
CA GLY A 9 -6.22 19.90 -7.69
C GLY A 9 -7.29 19.73 -6.61
N LYS A 10 -8.31 20.62 -6.58
CA LYS A 10 -9.42 20.56 -5.61
C LYS A 10 -10.22 19.25 -5.67
N SER A 11 -10.25 18.57 -6.80
CA SER A 11 -10.97 17.30 -6.96
C SER A 11 -10.21 16.11 -6.39
N LEU A 12 -8.91 16.26 -6.11
CA LEU A 12 -8.05 15.20 -5.62
C LEU A 12 -8.15 15.05 -4.10
N THR A 13 -8.09 13.80 -3.63
CA THR A 13 -8.11 13.51 -2.18
C THR A 13 -6.98 14.17 -1.39
N ALA A 14 -5.81 14.32 -2.01
CA ALA A 14 -4.63 14.94 -1.42
C ALA A 14 -4.28 16.27 -2.11
N GLY A 15 -5.26 16.89 -2.79
CA GLY A 15 -5.03 18.06 -3.62
C GLY A 15 -4.43 19.25 -2.87
N GLU A 16 -4.97 19.56 -1.69
CA GLU A 16 -4.45 20.63 -0.83
C GLU A 16 -2.99 20.37 -0.42
N HIS A 17 -2.71 19.15 0.05
CA HIS A 17 -1.35 18.78 0.43
C HIS A 17 -0.36 18.88 -0.74
N VAL A 18 -0.78 18.46 -1.94
CA VAL A 18 0.05 18.57 -3.16
C VAL A 18 0.24 20.03 -3.54
N TYR A 19 -0.81 20.84 -3.42
CA TYR A 19 -0.75 22.28 -3.68
C TYR A 19 0.25 22.99 -2.76
N ASP A 20 0.17 22.76 -1.43
CA ASP A 20 1.11 23.33 -0.47
C ASP A 20 2.57 22.97 -0.79
N LYS A 21 2.80 21.70 -1.18
CA LYS A 21 4.13 21.25 -1.60
C LYS A 21 4.60 21.93 -2.88
N LEU A 22 3.72 22.09 -3.84
CA LEU A 22 4.03 22.78 -5.10
C LEU A 22 4.37 24.26 -4.89
N ILE A 23 3.67 24.95 -3.99
CA ILE A 23 3.97 26.34 -3.64
C ILE A 23 5.39 26.45 -3.06
N LEU A 24 5.72 25.63 -2.05
CA LEU A 24 7.08 25.59 -1.48
C LEU A 24 8.16 25.29 -2.51
N MET A 25 7.87 24.42 -3.48
CA MET A 25 8.81 24.09 -4.57
C MET A 25 9.01 25.26 -5.52
N VAL A 26 7.95 25.94 -5.91
CA VAL A 26 8.00 27.07 -6.82
C VAL A 26 8.76 28.24 -6.18
N GLU A 27 8.54 28.53 -4.90
CA GLU A 27 9.29 29.51 -4.12
C GLU A 27 10.79 29.15 -4.08
N ALA A 28 11.12 27.89 -3.80
CA ALA A 28 12.50 27.40 -3.77
C ALA A 28 13.20 27.40 -5.13
N LEU A 29 12.43 27.37 -6.23
CA LEU A 29 12.92 27.54 -7.61
C LEU A 29 13.11 29.00 -8.00
N GLY A 30 12.78 29.97 -7.13
CA GLY A 30 12.86 31.40 -7.40
C GLY A 30 11.63 31.96 -8.11
N ASN A 31 10.48 31.29 -8.00
CA ASN A 31 9.19 31.69 -8.60
C ASN A 31 9.28 32.02 -10.10
N PRO A 32 9.86 31.15 -10.95
CA PRO A 32 10.00 31.43 -12.38
C PRO A 32 8.64 31.50 -13.09
N LEU A 33 8.58 32.22 -14.20
CA LEU A 33 7.46 32.02 -15.13
C LEU A 33 7.43 30.56 -15.58
N ALA A 34 6.23 30.03 -15.81
CA ALA A 34 6.09 28.61 -16.20
C ALA A 34 6.81 28.31 -17.54
N THR A 35 6.92 29.29 -18.45
CA THR A 35 7.65 29.20 -19.69
C THR A 35 9.17 29.17 -19.52
N ASP A 36 9.68 29.71 -18.42
CA ASP A 36 11.11 29.84 -18.16
C ASP A 36 11.65 28.67 -17.34
N LEU A 37 10.75 27.85 -16.78
CA LEU A 37 11.15 26.65 -16.04
C LEU A 37 11.82 25.65 -16.97
N THR A 38 13.05 25.27 -16.64
CA THR A 38 13.82 24.29 -17.40
C THR A 38 14.17 23.06 -16.56
N SER A 39 14.47 21.95 -17.23
CA SER A 39 15.00 20.75 -16.57
C SER A 39 16.31 21.02 -15.83
N LYS A 40 17.14 21.96 -16.33
CA LYS A 40 18.39 22.40 -15.68
C LYS A 40 18.10 23.07 -14.32
N MET A 41 17.13 23.98 -14.26
CA MET A 41 16.73 24.62 -12.99
C MET A 41 16.26 23.57 -11.97
N PHE A 42 15.45 22.63 -12.42
CA PHE A 42 14.98 21.55 -11.54
C PHE A 42 16.10 20.59 -11.13
N ALA A 43 17.11 20.37 -11.98
CA ALA A 43 18.30 19.58 -11.60
C ALA A 43 19.10 20.24 -10.47
N HIS A 44 19.31 21.56 -10.51
CA HIS A 44 19.93 22.31 -9.40
C HIS A 44 19.06 22.30 -8.13
N TYR A 45 17.75 22.44 -8.29
CA TYR A 45 16.83 22.28 -7.16
C TYR A 45 16.97 20.90 -6.51
N ARG A 46 17.03 19.80 -7.30
CA ARG A 46 17.22 18.43 -6.79
C ARG A 46 18.50 18.29 -5.98
N ASP A 47 19.60 18.85 -6.46
CA ASP A 47 20.90 18.83 -5.78
C ASP A 47 20.82 19.53 -4.43
N LYS A 48 20.28 20.74 -4.39
CA LYS A 48 20.07 21.50 -3.15
C LYS A 48 19.12 20.84 -2.18
N ARG A 49 18.13 20.08 -2.68
CA ARG A 49 17.24 19.26 -1.84
C ARG A 49 17.96 18.05 -1.22
N LEU A 50 18.89 17.42 -1.97
CA LEU A 50 19.70 16.30 -1.47
C LEU A 50 20.69 16.75 -0.40
N THR A 51 21.35 17.89 -0.60
CA THR A 51 22.35 18.44 0.33
C THR A 51 21.73 19.07 1.57
N GLY A 52 20.42 19.40 1.51
CA GLY A 52 19.73 20.07 2.62
C GLY A 52 19.88 21.60 2.58
N GLU A 53 20.42 22.18 1.52
CA GLU A 53 20.41 23.63 1.31
C GLU A 53 18.99 24.17 1.17
N ILE A 54 18.09 23.38 0.54
CA ILE A 54 16.67 23.64 0.49
C ILE A 54 15.93 22.60 1.34
N TYR A 55 15.23 23.02 2.37
CA TYR A 55 14.40 22.16 3.21
C TYR A 55 13.08 22.84 3.56
N PHE A 56 12.01 22.06 3.71
CA PHE A 56 10.65 22.52 3.98
C PHE A 56 10.22 22.27 5.43
N SER A 57 11.07 21.67 6.24
CA SER A 57 10.95 21.58 7.68
C SER A 57 12.31 21.19 8.28
N GLU A 58 12.56 21.53 9.53
CA GLU A 58 13.79 21.21 10.26
C GLU A 58 14.17 19.72 10.20
N LYS A 59 13.18 18.83 10.16
CA LYS A 59 13.37 17.38 9.99
C LYS A 59 14.17 17.04 8.70
N TRP A 60 14.10 17.87 7.67
CA TRP A 60 14.72 17.65 6.36
C TRP A 60 15.97 18.48 6.12
N LYS A 61 16.48 19.15 7.14
CA LYS A 61 17.71 19.96 7.09
C LYS A 61 18.97 19.15 6.71
N LYS A 62 18.95 17.84 6.93
CA LYS A 62 20.01 16.90 6.49
C LYS A 62 19.87 16.41 5.05
N GLY A 63 18.95 17.01 4.29
CA GLY A 63 18.61 16.61 2.94
C GLY A 63 17.37 15.74 2.82
N ALA A 64 16.66 15.88 1.70
CA ALA A 64 15.52 15.06 1.35
C ALA A 64 15.98 13.75 0.69
N SER A 65 15.22 12.68 0.89
CA SER A 65 15.53 11.40 0.25
C SER A 65 15.26 11.44 -1.27
N PRO A 66 16.00 10.65 -2.08
CA PRO A 66 15.72 10.51 -3.52
C PRO A 66 14.24 10.15 -3.82
N VAL A 67 13.59 9.37 -2.94
CA VAL A 67 12.15 9.04 -3.07
C VAL A 67 11.29 10.29 -2.97
N THR A 68 11.58 11.15 -2.00
CA THR A 68 10.86 12.43 -1.79
C THR A 68 11.02 13.34 -3.00
N ILE A 69 12.24 13.45 -3.53
CA ILE A 69 12.54 14.30 -4.69
C ILE A 69 11.88 13.76 -5.96
N ASN A 70 11.87 12.44 -6.16
CA ASN A 70 11.12 11.82 -7.26
C ASN A 70 9.62 12.11 -7.17
N LEU A 71 9.07 12.19 -5.97
CA LEU A 71 7.66 12.55 -5.75
C LEU A 71 7.43 14.03 -6.06
N GLU A 72 8.31 14.92 -5.60
CA GLU A 72 8.30 16.34 -5.93
C GLU A 72 8.36 16.57 -7.45
N GLN A 73 9.24 15.86 -8.16
CA GLN A 73 9.28 15.87 -9.63
C GLN A 73 7.97 15.43 -10.26
N SER A 74 7.35 14.37 -9.71
CA SER A 74 6.07 13.88 -10.21
C SER A 74 4.95 14.90 -10.01
N TYR A 75 4.92 15.58 -8.87
CA TYR A 75 3.92 16.62 -8.60
C TYR A 75 4.04 17.78 -9.59
N LEU A 76 5.23 18.33 -9.77
CA LEU A 76 5.44 19.45 -10.68
C LEU A 76 5.21 19.06 -12.15
N SER A 77 5.68 17.89 -12.57
CA SER A 77 5.42 17.36 -13.92
C SER A 77 3.93 17.15 -14.18
N SER A 78 3.16 16.69 -13.16
CA SER A 78 1.71 16.48 -13.31
C SER A 78 0.94 17.79 -13.52
N VAL A 79 1.42 18.91 -12.99
CA VAL A 79 0.82 20.24 -13.23
C VAL A 79 0.82 20.55 -14.74
N PHE A 80 1.97 20.44 -15.40
CA PHE A 80 2.08 20.71 -16.83
C PHE A 80 1.28 19.73 -17.67
N SER A 81 1.35 18.43 -17.35
CA SER A 81 0.61 17.39 -18.09
C SER A 81 -0.89 17.58 -17.97
N GLU A 82 -1.41 17.96 -16.82
CA GLU A 82 -2.85 18.16 -16.64
C GLU A 82 -3.32 19.46 -17.29
N LEU A 83 -2.58 20.54 -17.16
CA LEU A 83 -2.91 21.80 -17.83
C LEU A 83 -2.86 21.65 -19.37
N SER A 84 -1.95 20.84 -19.89
CA SER A 84 -1.91 20.52 -21.33
C SER A 84 -3.15 19.75 -21.77
N ARG A 85 -3.64 18.79 -21.00
CA ARG A 85 -4.90 18.06 -21.28
C ARG A 85 -6.11 18.97 -21.28
N LEU A 86 -6.09 20.01 -20.44
CA LEU A 86 -7.18 21.00 -20.35
C LEU A 86 -7.08 22.11 -21.40
N GLY A 87 -6.03 22.11 -22.24
CA GLY A 87 -5.78 23.16 -23.24
C GLY A 87 -5.21 24.47 -22.67
N GLU A 88 -4.88 24.50 -21.41
CA GLU A 88 -4.34 25.68 -20.70
C GLU A 88 -2.81 25.79 -20.80
N TRP A 89 -2.15 24.78 -21.35
CA TRP A 89 -0.70 24.75 -21.55
C TRP A 89 -0.35 24.14 -22.90
N SER A 90 0.29 24.91 -23.78
CA SER A 90 0.61 24.51 -25.16
C SER A 90 2.10 24.19 -25.39
N TYR A 91 2.96 24.38 -24.38
CA TYR A 91 4.39 24.09 -24.47
C TYR A 91 4.70 22.66 -23.99
N PRO A 92 5.86 22.09 -24.36
CA PRO A 92 6.32 20.82 -23.81
C PRO A 92 6.43 20.88 -22.29
N ASN A 93 6.18 19.75 -21.64
CA ASN A 93 6.43 19.64 -20.20
C ASN A 93 7.93 19.67 -19.93
N PRO A 94 8.46 20.67 -19.18
CA PRO A 94 9.90 20.83 -18.98
C PRO A 94 10.57 19.68 -18.24
N LEU A 95 9.79 18.82 -17.56
CA LEU A 95 10.28 17.70 -16.77
C LEU A 95 9.97 16.33 -17.40
N GLU A 96 9.36 16.29 -18.61
CA GLU A 96 8.90 15.05 -19.23
C GLU A 96 10.03 14.01 -19.41
N ASN A 97 11.16 14.47 -19.93
CA ASN A 97 12.32 13.63 -20.24
C ASN A 97 13.33 13.53 -19.07
N MET A 98 13.01 14.11 -17.92
CA MET A 98 13.92 14.10 -16.78
C MET A 98 13.87 12.77 -16.03
N ARG A 99 14.98 12.04 -16.04
CA ARG A 99 15.08 10.75 -15.33
C ARG A 99 14.93 10.95 -13.83
N LYS A 100 14.13 10.09 -13.22
CA LYS A 100 14.04 9.97 -11.75
C LYS A 100 15.28 9.27 -11.20
N PHE A 101 15.58 9.51 -9.93
CA PHE A 101 16.59 8.72 -9.21
C PHE A 101 16.17 7.26 -9.16
N THR A 102 17.11 6.37 -9.42
CA THR A 102 16.93 4.94 -9.17
C THR A 102 16.84 4.72 -7.66
N ILE A 103 15.78 4.08 -7.23
CA ILE A 103 15.55 3.77 -5.81
C ILE A 103 15.82 2.27 -5.63
N ALA A 104 16.77 1.93 -4.78
CA ALA A 104 16.96 0.55 -4.39
C ALA A 104 15.66 0.03 -3.72
N GLU A 105 15.24 -1.16 -4.10
CA GLU A 105 14.12 -1.81 -3.43
C GLU A 105 14.47 -2.04 -1.96
N LYS A 106 13.59 -1.57 -1.09
CA LYS A 106 13.74 -1.85 0.33
C LYS A 106 13.32 -3.28 0.60
N GLU A 107 14.17 -3.98 1.34
CA GLU A 107 13.81 -5.27 1.88
C GLU A 107 12.49 -5.17 2.65
N MET A 108 11.59 -6.09 2.34
CA MET A 108 10.28 -6.14 2.96
C MET A 108 10.34 -7.10 4.14
N ALA A 109 10.11 -6.57 5.34
CA ALA A 109 10.06 -7.38 6.54
C ALA A 109 8.66 -7.95 6.76
N TRP A 110 8.62 -9.15 7.30
CA TRP A 110 7.43 -9.80 7.87
C TRP A 110 7.82 -10.52 9.16
N LEU A 111 6.85 -10.77 10.01
CA LEU A 111 7.06 -11.42 11.31
C LEU A 111 7.01 -12.95 11.16
N THR A 112 7.87 -13.66 11.90
CA THR A 112 7.76 -15.11 12.10
C THR A 112 6.59 -15.44 13.02
N HIS A 113 6.25 -16.73 13.17
CA HIS A 113 5.19 -17.16 14.08
C HIS A 113 5.54 -16.81 15.54
N GLU A 114 6.81 -16.99 15.94
CA GLU A 114 7.31 -16.66 17.27
C GLU A 114 7.19 -15.17 17.55
N GLN A 115 7.58 -14.33 16.59
CA GLN A 115 7.46 -12.87 16.68
C GLN A 115 5.99 -12.41 16.74
N ILE A 116 5.08 -13.08 16.02
CA ILE A 116 3.63 -12.81 16.10
C ILE A 116 3.12 -13.11 17.52
N VAL A 117 3.52 -14.25 18.11
CA VAL A 117 3.14 -14.63 19.48
C VAL A 117 3.66 -13.62 20.49
N GLU A 118 4.97 -13.27 20.42
CA GLU A 118 5.59 -12.24 21.25
C GLU A 118 4.82 -10.93 21.18
N LEU A 119 4.63 -10.41 19.95
CA LEU A 119 3.96 -9.14 19.71
C LEU A 119 2.52 -9.11 20.27
N LEU A 120 1.74 -10.16 20.03
CA LEU A 120 0.37 -10.25 20.53
C LEU A 120 0.31 -10.31 22.06
N ALA A 121 1.25 -11.02 22.71
CA ALA A 121 1.35 -11.06 24.16
C ALA A 121 1.69 -9.69 24.75
N ASP A 122 2.62 -8.97 24.14
CA ASP A 122 3.05 -7.64 24.58
C ASP A 122 1.95 -6.59 24.33
N CYS A 123 1.29 -6.65 23.18
CA CYS A 123 0.13 -5.79 22.91
C CYS A 123 -0.98 -6.04 23.94
N LYS A 124 -1.28 -7.30 24.26
CA LYS A 124 -2.31 -7.65 25.24
C LYS A 124 -1.98 -7.18 26.66
N ARG A 125 -0.70 -7.24 27.05
CA ARG A 125 -0.22 -6.71 28.34
C ARG A 125 -0.34 -5.19 28.42
N GLN A 126 -0.09 -4.49 27.30
CA GLN A 126 -0.19 -3.04 27.23
C GLN A 126 -1.66 -2.59 27.20
N ASP A 127 -2.47 -3.19 26.34
CA ASP A 127 -3.89 -2.90 26.15
C ASP A 127 -4.55 -4.03 25.33
N PRO A 128 -5.59 -4.72 25.84
CA PRO A 128 -6.34 -5.71 25.07
C PRO A 128 -6.92 -5.20 23.75
N ILE A 129 -7.30 -3.91 23.70
CA ILE A 129 -7.80 -3.24 22.49
C ILE A 129 -6.69 -3.14 21.43
N LEU A 130 -5.48 -2.78 21.82
CA LEU A 130 -4.33 -2.78 20.91
C LEU A 130 -4.09 -4.17 20.31
N ALA A 131 -4.13 -5.22 21.15
CA ALA A 131 -3.97 -6.59 20.67
C ALA A 131 -5.04 -6.98 19.64
N LEU A 132 -6.27 -6.54 19.83
CA LEU A 132 -7.37 -6.80 18.91
C LEU A 132 -7.18 -6.09 17.55
N VAL A 133 -6.73 -4.84 17.56
CA VAL A 133 -6.37 -4.10 16.33
C VAL A 133 -5.26 -4.83 15.56
N VAL A 134 -4.21 -5.30 16.27
CA VAL A 134 -3.12 -6.08 15.66
C VAL A 134 -3.64 -7.40 15.08
N LYS A 135 -4.51 -8.13 15.80
CA LYS A 135 -5.17 -9.36 15.30
C LYS A 135 -5.96 -9.10 14.02
N ILE A 136 -6.73 -8.01 13.95
CA ILE A 136 -7.48 -7.63 12.74
C ILE A 136 -6.53 -7.41 11.57
N CYS A 137 -5.43 -6.68 11.77
CA CYS A 137 -4.43 -6.44 10.74
C CYS A 137 -3.79 -7.75 10.24
N LEU A 138 -3.38 -8.62 11.18
CA LEU A 138 -2.75 -9.92 10.87
C LEU A 138 -3.71 -10.93 10.24
N SER A 139 -5.02 -10.85 10.53
CA SER A 139 -6.02 -11.78 10.00
C SER A 139 -6.60 -11.36 8.65
N THR A 140 -6.56 -10.07 8.32
CA THR A 140 -7.25 -9.52 7.14
C THR A 140 -6.33 -8.80 6.16
N GLY A 141 -5.09 -8.57 6.53
CA GLY A 141 -4.17 -7.72 5.79
C GLY A 141 -4.62 -6.24 5.73
N ALA A 142 -5.47 -5.81 6.64
CA ALA A 142 -5.93 -4.42 6.71
C ALA A 142 -4.77 -3.45 6.93
N ARG A 143 -4.90 -2.22 6.42
CA ARG A 143 -4.01 -1.13 6.84
C ARG A 143 -4.37 -0.72 8.26
N TRP A 144 -3.36 -0.24 9.01
CA TRP A 144 -3.56 0.21 10.40
C TRP A 144 -4.80 1.10 10.57
N ARG A 145 -4.89 2.16 9.77
CA ARG A 145 -6.04 3.08 9.83
C ARG A 145 -7.38 2.44 9.46
N GLU A 146 -7.39 1.41 8.63
CA GLU A 146 -8.61 0.68 8.30
C GLU A 146 -9.07 -0.18 9.49
N ALA A 147 -8.14 -0.75 10.23
CA ALA A 147 -8.44 -1.52 11.44
C ALA A 147 -8.89 -0.61 12.59
N VAL A 148 -8.14 0.46 12.88
CA VAL A 148 -8.47 1.40 13.96
C VAL A 148 -9.79 2.14 13.73
N ASN A 149 -10.12 2.47 12.48
CA ASN A 149 -11.38 3.16 12.13
C ASN A 149 -12.52 2.18 11.80
N LEU A 150 -12.41 0.92 12.21
CA LEU A 150 -13.45 -0.07 11.99
C LEU A 150 -14.71 0.28 12.81
N THR A 151 -15.87 0.30 12.16
CA THR A 151 -17.16 0.57 12.77
C THR A 151 -18.00 -0.69 12.86
N ARG A 152 -18.96 -0.70 13.78
CA ARG A 152 -19.86 -1.84 13.99
C ARG A 152 -20.65 -2.24 12.73
N SER A 153 -21.04 -1.27 11.90
CA SER A 153 -21.74 -1.52 10.64
C SER A 153 -20.90 -2.24 9.59
N GLN A 154 -19.57 -2.23 9.73
CA GLN A 154 -18.63 -2.92 8.82
C GLN A 154 -18.38 -4.37 9.22
N VAL A 155 -18.85 -4.81 10.39
CA VAL A 155 -18.67 -6.17 10.89
C VAL A 155 -20.00 -6.92 10.83
N THR A 156 -20.04 -7.92 9.99
CA THR A 156 -21.19 -8.85 9.87
C THR A 156 -20.73 -10.24 10.31
N LYS A 157 -21.65 -11.20 10.43
CA LYS A 157 -21.33 -12.54 10.93
C LYS A 157 -20.14 -13.15 10.17
N TYR A 158 -19.01 -13.28 10.85
CA TYR A 158 -17.73 -13.84 10.38
C TYR A 158 -17.12 -13.10 9.19
N ARG A 159 -17.33 -11.77 9.08
CA ARG A 159 -16.84 -10.99 7.97
C ARG A 159 -16.63 -9.53 8.34
N ILE A 160 -15.53 -8.94 7.85
CA ILE A 160 -15.28 -7.50 7.92
C ILE A 160 -15.32 -6.92 6.50
N THR A 161 -16.06 -5.83 6.32
CA THR A 161 -16.14 -5.09 5.05
C THR A 161 -15.45 -3.75 5.20
N PHE A 162 -14.27 -3.62 4.60
CA PHE A 162 -13.55 -2.36 4.54
C PHE A 162 -14.10 -1.50 3.41
N VAL A 163 -14.66 -0.36 3.78
CA VAL A 163 -15.25 0.60 2.84
C VAL A 163 -14.17 1.56 2.36
N ARG A 164 -14.05 1.73 1.05
CA ARG A 164 -13.15 2.72 0.45
C ARG A 164 -13.94 3.97 0.08
N THR A 165 -13.51 5.12 0.61
CA THR A 165 -14.02 6.43 0.20
C THR A 165 -13.65 6.75 -1.27
N LYS A 166 -14.45 7.58 -1.93
CA LYS A 166 -14.24 8.14 -3.29
C LYS A 166 -14.11 7.10 -4.41
N GLY A 167 -15.17 6.31 -4.64
CA GLY A 167 -15.34 5.45 -5.84
C GLY A 167 -14.47 4.20 -5.89
N LYS A 168 -13.69 3.91 -4.86
CA LYS A 168 -12.90 2.67 -4.77
C LYS A 168 -13.77 1.53 -4.25
N LYS A 169 -13.61 0.32 -4.81
CA LYS A 169 -14.40 -0.86 -4.46
C LYS A 169 -14.22 -1.26 -3.00
N ASN A 170 -15.32 -1.59 -2.33
CA ASN A 170 -15.31 -2.21 -1.02
C ASN A 170 -14.68 -3.61 -1.10
N ARG A 171 -14.03 -4.04 -0.02
CA ARG A 171 -13.54 -5.40 0.11
C ARG A 171 -14.07 -6.04 1.38
N SER A 172 -14.58 -7.24 1.26
CA SER A 172 -15.17 -7.99 2.34
C SER A 172 -14.34 -9.24 2.59
N ILE A 173 -13.75 -9.34 3.78
CA ILE A 173 -12.80 -10.37 4.18
C ILE A 173 -13.43 -11.27 5.24
N PRO A 174 -13.45 -12.59 5.04
CA PRO A 174 -13.89 -13.52 6.08
C PRO A 174 -12.90 -13.49 7.26
N ILE A 175 -13.45 -13.65 8.47
CA ILE A 175 -12.70 -13.76 9.72
C ILE A 175 -13.16 -14.98 10.50
N SER A 176 -12.34 -15.44 11.43
CA SER A 176 -12.71 -16.55 12.30
C SER A 176 -13.84 -16.16 13.25
N LYS A 177 -14.52 -17.19 13.77
CA LYS A 177 -15.59 -17.03 14.76
C LYS A 177 -15.08 -16.33 16.02
N GLU A 178 -13.93 -16.73 16.51
CA GLU A 178 -13.29 -16.20 17.70
C GLU A 178 -12.99 -14.70 17.55
N LEU A 179 -12.38 -14.29 16.43
CA LEU A 179 -12.10 -12.88 16.15
C LEU A 179 -13.41 -12.07 16.02
N TYR A 180 -14.43 -12.64 15.39
CA TYR A 180 -15.75 -12.00 15.30
C TYR A 180 -16.34 -11.76 16.69
N GLU A 181 -16.32 -12.78 17.58
CA GLU A 181 -16.84 -12.68 18.94
C GLU A 181 -16.04 -11.68 19.78
N GLU A 182 -14.70 -11.68 19.69
CA GLU A 182 -13.87 -10.68 20.35
C GLU A 182 -14.22 -9.24 19.93
N ILE A 183 -14.43 -8.99 18.62
CA ILE A 183 -14.82 -7.67 18.13
C ILE A 183 -16.21 -7.28 18.61
N MET A 184 -17.18 -8.21 18.53
CA MET A 184 -18.58 -7.93 18.85
C MET A 184 -18.84 -7.83 20.36
N ALA A 185 -17.91 -8.28 21.19
CA ALA A 185 -17.96 -8.08 22.65
C ALA A 185 -17.64 -6.62 23.04
N LEU A 186 -17.12 -5.79 22.14
CA LEU A 186 -16.90 -4.38 22.38
C LEU A 186 -18.20 -3.60 22.20
N ASP A 187 -18.43 -2.63 23.07
CA ASP A 187 -19.56 -1.72 22.99
C ASP A 187 -19.28 -0.52 22.07
N GLY A 188 -20.36 0.14 21.62
CA GLY A 188 -20.30 1.38 20.85
C GLY A 188 -20.34 1.18 19.34
N PHE A 189 -20.39 2.31 18.63
CA PHE A 189 -20.39 2.37 17.15
C PHE A 189 -18.98 2.27 16.57
N ASN A 190 -18.05 3.00 17.18
CA ASN A 190 -16.61 2.92 16.87
C ASN A 190 -15.97 2.00 17.92
N PHE A 191 -15.35 0.93 17.46
CA PHE A 191 -14.73 -0.05 18.35
C PHE A 191 -13.43 0.42 18.99
N PHE A 192 -12.68 1.28 18.29
CA PHE A 192 -11.31 1.59 18.67
C PHE A 192 -11.05 3.09 18.69
N THR A 193 -10.10 3.49 19.51
CA THR A 193 -9.39 4.79 19.44
C THR A 193 -8.04 4.59 18.76
N ASP A 194 -7.40 5.68 18.29
CA ASP A 194 -6.08 5.56 17.67
C ASP A 194 -5.03 5.16 18.71
N CYS A 195 -4.56 3.93 18.61
CA CYS A 195 -3.56 3.31 19.49
C CYS A 195 -2.16 3.25 18.85
N TYR A 196 -1.86 4.12 17.88
CA TYR A 196 -0.59 4.11 17.17
C TYR A 196 0.64 4.29 18.07
N PHE A 197 0.59 5.23 19.01
CA PHE A 197 1.70 5.47 19.93
C PHE A 197 1.90 4.33 20.93
N GLN A 198 0.81 3.67 21.34
CA GLN A 198 0.88 2.46 22.17
C GLN A 198 1.56 1.33 21.40
N PHE A 199 1.21 1.14 20.12
CA PHE A 199 1.85 0.16 19.24
C PHE A 199 3.34 0.46 19.06
N LEU A 200 3.71 1.73 18.85
CA LEU A 200 5.12 2.15 18.78
C LEU A 200 5.87 1.77 20.04
N SER A 201 5.32 2.11 21.22
CA SER A 201 5.94 1.79 22.51
C SER A 201 6.10 0.29 22.76
N VAL A 202 5.15 -0.53 22.28
CA VAL A 202 5.28 -2.00 22.35
C VAL A 202 6.42 -2.46 21.45
N MET A 203 6.45 -2.02 20.19
CA MET A 203 7.47 -2.42 19.23
C MET A 203 8.90 -2.06 19.69
N GLU A 204 9.07 -0.94 20.37
CA GLU A 204 10.37 -0.53 20.96
C GLU A 204 10.87 -1.46 22.08
N LYS A 205 9.96 -2.23 22.70
CA LYS A 205 10.27 -3.16 23.79
C LYS A 205 10.45 -4.61 23.32
N THR A 206 10.02 -4.93 22.10
CA THR A 206 10.17 -6.26 21.52
C THR A 206 11.59 -6.48 20.97
N SER A 207 11.95 -7.75 20.75
CA SER A 207 13.17 -8.12 20.03
C SER A 207 13.10 -7.89 18.52
N ILE A 208 11.93 -7.41 18.00
CA ILE A 208 11.63 -7.32 16.57
C ILE A 208 12.31 -6.08 15.98
N VAL A 209 13.27 -6.30 15.10
CA VAL A 209 13.95 -5.23 14.35
C VAL A 209 13.31 -5.09 12.97
N LEU A 210 12.83 -3.88 12.66
CA LEU A 210 12.17 -3.58 11.38
C LEU A 210 12.95 -2.56 10.56
N PRO A 211 12.95 -2.68 9.22
CA PRO A 211 13.43 -1.64 8.35
C PRO A 211 12.68 -0.33 8.57
N ARG A 212 13.37 0.80 8.44
CA ARG A 212 12.79 2.13 8.67
C ARG A 212 11.54 2.37 7.81
N GLY A 213 10.45 2.75 8.47
CA GLY A 213 9.17 3.11 7.83
C GLY A 213 8.21 1.95 7.61
N GLN A 214 8.49 0.75 8.16
CA GLN A 214 7.60 -0.41 8.04
C GLN A 214 6.76 -0.71 9.29
N LEU A 215 6.80 0.12 10.32
CA LEU A 215 6.21 -0.14 11.63
C LEU A 215 4.81 -0.82 11.57
N THR A 216 3.76 -0.10 11.24
CA THR A 216 2.41 -0.68 11.14
C THR A 216 2.20 -1.46 9.85
N HIS A 217 2.99 -1.19 8.81
CA HIS A 217 2.92 -1.92 7.54
C HIS A 217 3.43 -3.35 7.66
N VAL A 218 4.29 -3.66 8.64
CA VAL A 218 4.77 -5.03 8.86
C VAL A 218 3.62 -6.01 9.09
N LEU A 219 2.55 -5.61 9.80
CA LEU A 219 1.40 -6.47 10.04
C LEU A 219 0.73 -6.93 8.73
N ARG A 220 0.56 -5.99 7.81
CA ARG A 220 0.01 -6.28 6.48
C ARG A 220 0.98 -7.08 5.61
N HIS A 221 2.27 -6.80 5.70
CA HIS A 221 3.30 -7.58 5.01
C HIS A 221 3.36 -9.01 5.55
N THR A 222 3.24 -9.18 6.87
CA THR A 222 3.16 -10.48 7.53
C THR A 222 1.97 -11.29 7.01
N PHE A 223 0.76 -10.72 7.01
CA PHE A 223 -0.40 -11.39 6.43
C PHE A 223 -0.13 -11.85 4.99
N ALA A 224 0.37 -10.94 4.14
CA ALA A 224 0.60 -11.23 2.73
C ALA A 224 1.68 -12.28 2.51
N ALA A 225 2.78 -12.22 3.27
CA ALA A 225 3.87 -13.19 3.20
C ALA A 225 3.40 -14.58 3.61
N HIS A 226 2.77 -14.70 4.78
CA HIS A 226 2.25 -16.00 5.25
C HIS A 226 1.15 -16.56 4.33
N PHE A 227 0.28 -15.70 3.76
CA PHE A 227 -0.72 -16.12 2.78
C PHE A 227 -0.06 -16.76 1.55
N MET A 228 1.02 -16.16 1.02
CA MET A 228 1.73 -16.71 -0.13
C MET A 228 2.53 -17.96 0.24
N MET A 229 3.27 -17.95 1.35
CA MET A 229 4.03 -19.13 1.84
C MET A 229 3.12 -20.35 2.06
N SER A 230 1.86 -20.10 2.44
CA SER A 230 0.84 -21.16 2.59
C SER A 230 0.19 -21.60 1.27
N GLY A 231 0.71 -21.17 0.12
CA GLY A 231 0.18 -21.55 -1.19
C GLY A 231 -1.04 -20.74 -1.64
N GLY A 232 -1.28 -19.59 -1.05
CA GLY A 232 -2.40 -18.72 -1.41
C GLY A 232 -2.29 -18.18 -2.84
N ASN A 233 -3.43 -17.98 -3.50
CA ASN A 233 -3.48 -17.46 -4.87
C ASN A 233 -3.21 -15.94 -4.88
N ILE A 234 -2.29 -15.50 -5.75
CA ILE A 234 -1.84 -14.10 -5.84
C ILE A 234 -2.97 -13.13 -6.24
N LEU A 235 -3.93 -13.54 -7.08
CA LEU A 235 -5.08 -12.73 -7.45
C LEU A 235 -6.10 -12.62 -6.29
N ALA A 236 -6.23 -13.67 -5.48
CA ALA A 236 -7.00 -13.62 -4.25
C ALA A 236 -6.34 -12.64 -3.26
N LEU A 237 -5.02 -12.71 -3.09
CA LEU A 237 -4.26 -11.77 -2.25
C LEU A 237 -4.44 -10.32 -2.72
N GLN A 238 -4.37 -10.06 -4.04
CA GLN A 238 -4.63 -8.72 -4.59
C GLN A 238 -6.00 -8.18 -4.16
N LYS A 239 -7.04 -9.01 -4.26
CA LYS A 239 -8.42 -8.64 -3.86
C LYS A 239 -8.52 -8.40 -2.36
N ILE A 240 -7.94 -9.28 -1.53
CA ILE A 240 -7.90 -9.17 -0.07
C ILE A 240 -7.20 -7.88 0.36
N LEU A 241 -6.03 -7.61 -0.17
CA LEU A 241 -5.28 -6.39 0.11
C LEU A 241 -5.93 -5.14 -0.52
N GLY A 242 -6.77 -5.31 -1.54
CA GLY A 242 -7.39 -4.22 -2.29
C GLY A 242 -6.37 -3.39 -3.05
N HIS A 243 -5.39 -4.02 -3.66
CA HIS A 243 -4.47 -3.38 -4.58
C HIS A 243 -5.14 -3.16 -5.93
N HIS A 244 -5.08 -1.93 -6.46
CA HIS A 244 -5.64 -1.60 -7.78
C HIS A 244 -4.78 -2.14 -8.93
N ASP A 245 -3.47 -2.22 -8.71
CA ASP A 245 -2.49 -2.75 -9.65
C ASP A 245 -1.89 -4.05 -9.08
N ILE A 246 -1.88 -5.11 -9.90
CA ILE A 246 -1.30 -6.40 -9.53
C ILE A 246 0.19 -6.28 -9.21
N LYS A 247 0.92 -5.34 -9.82
CA LYS A 247 2.34 -5.10 -9.55
C LYS A 247 2.62 -4.85 -8.07
N MET A 248 1.68 -4.22 -7.36
CA MET A 248 1.79 -4.02 -5.91
C MET A 248 1.76 -5.34 -5.13
N THR A 249 1.15 -6.38 -5.67
CA THR A 249 1.02 -7.70 -5.03
C THR A 249 2.13 -8.63 -5.47
N MET A 250 2.65 -8.46 -6.70
CA MET A 250 3.71 -9.30 -7.26
C MET A 250 4.99 -9.32 -6.41
N ARG A 251 5.21 -8.32 -5.57
CA ARG A 251 6.31 -8.30 -4.61
C ARG A 251 6.30 -9.45 -3.60
N TYR A 252 5.18 -10.14 -3.43
CA TYR A 252 5.05 -11.32 -2.57
C TYR A 252 5.12 -12.64 -3.36
N ALA A 253 5.15 -12.59 -4.69
CA ALA A 253 5.04 -13.79 -5.54
C ALA A 253 6.18 -14.78 -5.32
N HIS A 254 7.40 -14.27 -5.06
CA HIS A 254 8.58 -15.08 -4.80
C HIS A 254 8.52 -15.90 -3.50
N LEU A 255 7.55 -15.61 -2.62
CA LEU A 255 7.32 -16.34 -1.36
C LEU A 255 6.39 -17.55 -1.55
N ALA A 256 5.75 -17.67 -2.72
CA ALA A 256 4.91 -18.82 -3.00
C ALA A 256 5.77 -20.09 -3.12
N PRO A 257 5.29 -21.23 -2.58
CA PRO A 257 5.91 -22.52 -2.87
C PRO A 257 5.93 -22.78 -4.37
N ASP A 258 6.92 -23.54 -4.82
CA ASP A 258 6.94 -24.01 -6.21
C ASP A 258 5.85 -25.07 -6.40
N HIS A 259 4.89 -24.74 -7.25
CA HIS A 259 3.73 -25.57 -7.53
C HIS A 259 3.74 -26.15 -8.95
N LEU A 260 4.93 -26.29 -9.59
CA LEU A 260 5.03 -26.83 -10.96
C LEU A 260 4.38 -28.21 -11.09
N GLU A 261 4.40 -29.01 -10.03
CA GLU A 261 3.71 -30.32 -9.99
C GLU A 261 2.18 -30.19 -10.16
N THR A 262 1.61 -29.02 -9.89
CA THR A 262 0.19 -28.78 -10.14
C THR A 262 -0.17 -28.85 -11.63
N ALA A 263 0.83 -28.72 -12.53
CA ALA A 263 0.65 -28.96 -13.96
C ALA A 263 0.15 -30.38 -14.25
N LEU A 264 0.60 -31.38 -13.50
CA LEU A 264 0.11 -32.75 -13.60
C LEU A 264 -1.36 -32.88 -13.21
N ARG A 265 -1.79 -32.10 -12.24
CA ARG A 265 -3.14 -32.12 -11.68
C ARG A 265 -4.14 -31.31 -12.49
N PHE A 266 -3.70 -30.18 -13.06
CA PHE A 266 -4.57 -29.24 -13.76
C PHE A 266 -4.44 -29.24 -15.28
N ASN A 267 -3.66 -30.20 -15.84
CA ASN A 267 -3.65 -30.35 -17.30
C ASN A 267 -4.99 -30.95 -17.80
N PRO A 268 -5.39 -30.64 -19.04
CA PRO A 268 -6.65 -31.13 -19.60
C PRO A 268 -6.77 -32.64 -19.61
N LEU A 269 -5.66 -33.35 -19.74
CA LEU A 269 -5.66 -34.83 -19.81
C LEU A 269 -5.93 -35.45 -18.45
N ALA A 270 -5.62 -34.76 -17.33
CA ALA A 270 -5.86 -35.29 -15.99
C ALA A 270 -7.36 -35.44 -15.67
N THR A 271 -8.23 -34.76 -16.39
CA THR A 271 -9.69 -34.79 -16.22
C THR A 271 -10.41 -35.66 -17.24
N LEU A 272 -9.67 -36.24 -18.22
CA LEU A 272 -10.28 -37.13 -19.17
C LEU A 272 -10.64 -38.51 -18.51
N PRO A 273 -11.76 -39.10 -18.87
CA PRO A 273 -12.08 -40.45 -18.44
C PRO A 273 -10.98 -41.40 -18.86
N SER A 274 -10.66 -42.39 -18.02
CA SER A 274 -9.69 -43.45 -18.35
C SER A 274 -10.04 -44.09 -19.70
N GLY A 275 -9.03 -44.51 -20.48
CA GLY A 275 -9.08 -44.88 -21.89
C GLY A 275 -10.30 -45.66 -22.40
N ASP A 276 -10.86 -46.59 -21.61
CA ASP A 276 -12.07 -47.34 -21.98
C ASP A 276 -13.35 -46.48 -22.13
N LYS A 277 -13.43 -45.35 -21.39
CA LYS A 277 -14.59 -44.44 -21.49
C LYS A 277 -14.45 -43.41 -22.62
N VAL A 278 -13.23 -43.13 -23.05
CA VAL A 278 -12.97 -42.25 -24.22
C VAL A 278 -13.30 -43.01 -25.50
N ALA A 279 -12.93 -44.31 -25.61
CA ALA A 279 -13.26 -45.15 -26.75
C ALA A 279 -14.77 -45.28 -26.94
N ALA A 280 -15.53 -45.46 -25.85
CA ALA A 280 -17.00 -45.52 -25.88
C ALA A 280 -17.66 -44.19 -26.25
N ALA A 281 -17.09 -43.04 -25.84
CA ALA A 281 -17.63 -41.72 -26.13
C ALA A 281 -17.36 -41.24 -27.56
N VAL A 282 -16.32 -41.78 -28.22
CA VAL A 282 -15.92 -41.42 -29.61
C VAL A 282 -16.37 -42.45 -30.64
N GLY A 283 -17.06 -43.54 -30.20
CA GLY A 283 -17.58 -44.56 -31.11
C GLY A 283 -16.50 -45.41 -31.84
N ILE A 284 -15.30 -45.46 -31.31
CA ILE A 284 -14.23 -46.29 -31.83
C ILE A 284 -14.32 -47.64 -31.08
N THR A 285 -14.98 -48.58 -31.68
CA THR A 285 -14.89 -50.01 -31.29
C THR A 285 -13.57 -50.59 -31.75
N PRO A 286 -12.87 -51.42 -30.97
CA PRO A 286 -11.60 -52.01 -31.32
C PRO A 286 -11.70 -52.94 -32.55
#